data_234bba48b2c4fa6d4bc2e8484bcb0b61
#
_entry.id   234bba48b2c4fa6d4bc2e8484bcb0b61
#
_cell.length_a   1.000
_cell.length_b   1.000
_cell.length_c   1.000
_cell.angle_alpha   90.00
_cell.angle_beta   90.00
_cell.angle_gamma   90.00
#
_symmetry.space_group_name_H-M   'P 1'
#
loop_
_entity.id
_entity.type
_entity.pdbx_description
1 polymer ?
#
loop_
_entity_poly.entity_id
_entity_poly.type
_entity_poly.pdbx_seq_one_letter_code
_entity_poly.pdbx_strand_id
1 'polypeptide(L)'
;MKKIISTLAALALAAGYVGAQDLTEITEMYNSGAEAIAAGDKEGALKSFEQAYELAAALGEEGAEIAENCKNVIPELNLSIAKSLVNDTKYTEAIDRIKTTISVAEKFANADILAEAKDLMPKVVMQNASVLLNAKKYAEAAEAYKEVLSGDPANGLAAFRLGLALTGAGKTEEAKAALQTAAENGQQAQAYKQLANLFLKEAAADLKAKQYAKAVDAAVKATEYDGKNSLAFQIAGQASQILNRDNDAIKYFEKYLELAPTAKNATQIAFTVGALYQKAKNNAKAVEYFQKAVNDPALGDKAKALINALK
;
A
#
# COMPACT_ATOMS: atom_id res chain seq x y z
N MET A 1 -31.98 4.84 4.05
CA MET A 1 -33.06 5.09 5.02
C MET A 1 -34.41 5.45 4.36
N LYS A 2 -34.50 6.39 3.41
CA LYS A 2 -35.81 6.70 2.76
C LYS A 2 -36.47 5.50 2.04
N LYS A 3 -35.69 4.56 1.48
CA LYS A 3 -36.22 3.34 0.83
C LYS A 3 -36.71 2.29 1.85
N ILE A 4 -36.03 2.14 2.99
CA ILE A 4 -36.43 1.18 4.05
C ILE A 4 -37.79 1.57 4.64
N ILE A 5 -38.05 2.85 4.84
CA ILE A 5 -39.31 3.36 5.41
C ILE A 5 -40.50 3.17 4.44
N SER A 6 -40.27 3.17 3.12
CA SER A 6 -41.35 3.00 2.14
C SER A 6 -41.84 1.55 1.99
N THR A 7 -41.06 0.56 2.43
CA THR A 7 -41.42 -0.87 2.36
C THR A 7 -42.11 -1.38 3.64
N LEU A 8 -42.06 -0.60 4.71
CA LEU A 8 -42.70 -0.92 6.01
C LEU A 8 -44.19 -0.54 5.96
N ALA A 9 -44.98 -1.25 5.17
CA ALA A 9 -46.43 -1.20 5.29
C ALA A 9 -46.84 -1.98 6.56
N ALA A 10 -47.60 -1.34 7.43
CA ALA A 10 -48.16 -2.02 8.61
C ALA A 10 -49.06 -3.16 8.13
N LEU A 11 -48.70 -4.39 8.47
CA LEU A 11 -49.55 -5.56 8.24
C LEU A 11 -50.76 -5.51 9.13
N ALA A 12 -51.95 -5.41 8.57
CA ALA A 12 -53.22 -5.53 9.26
C ALA A 12 -53.75 -6.98 9.11
N LEU A 13 -53.89 -7.69 10.20
CA LEU A 13 -54.28 -9.09 10.25
C LEU A 13 -55.80 -9.32 10.18
N ALA A 14 -56.20 -10.31 9.35
CA ALA A 14 -57.49 -10.98 9.45
C ALA A 14 -57.26 -12.39 10.05
N ALA A 15 -57.76 -12.63 11.25
CA ALA A 15 -57.51 -13.83 12.04
C ALA A 15 -58.42 -15.00 11.68
N GLY A 16 -57.85 -16.17 11.61
CA GLY A 16 -58.57 -17.45 11.58
C GLY A 16 -57.69 -18.66 11.91
N TYR A 17 -57.88 -19.23 13.10
CA TYR A 17 -57.46 -20.53 13.63
C TYR A 17 -55.99 -20.89 13.84
N VAL A 18 -55.68 -21.65 14.80
CA VAL A 18 -54.48 -22.23 15.44
C VAL A 18 -53.11 -21.73 15.03
N GLY A 19 -52.87 -21.39 13.76
CA GLY A 19 -51.69 -20.62 13.30
C GLY A 19 -51.77 -19.09 13.55
N ALA A 20 -52.93 -18.57 13.96
CA ALA A 20 -53.17 -17.15 14.18
C ALA A 20 -52.37 -16.56 15.35
N GLN A 21 -52.09 -17.37 16.40
CA GLN A 21 -51.33 -16.91 17.55
C GLN A 21 -49.85 -16.77 17.20
N ASP A 22 -49.31 -17.76 16.47
CA ASP A 22 -47.92 -17.73 16.00
C ASP A 22 -47.69 -16.59 14.99
N LEU A 23 -48.64 -16.38 14.06
CA LEU A 23 -48.55 -15.29 13.07
C LEU A 23 -48.69 -13.90 13.73
N THR A 24 -49.49 -13.78 14.82
CA THR A 24 -49.59 -12.54 15.60
C THR A 24 -48.24 -12.20 16.25
N GLU A 25 -47.61 -13.18 16.93
CA GLU A 25 -46.32 -13.00 17.57
C GLU A 25 -45.22 -12.61 16.56
N ILE A 26 -45.19 -13.26 15.40
CA ILE A 26 -44.24 -12.94 14.32
C ILE A 26 -44.46 -11.52 13.78
N THR A 27 -45.73 -11.10 13.63
CA THR A 27 -46.07 -9.74 13.20
C THR A 27 -45.64 -8.71 14.25
N GLU A 28 -45.80 -9.00 15.54
CA GLU A 28 -45.30 -8.12 16.61
C GLU A 28 -43.77 -7.99 16.57
N MET A 29 -43.05 -9.08 16.32
CA MET A 29 -41.59 -9.03 16.14
C MET A 29 -41.19 -8.19 14.93
N TYR A 30 -41.87 -8.36 13.79
CA TYR A 30 -41.66 -7.57 12.61
C TYR A 30 -41.89 -6.09 12.87
N ASN A 31 -43.00 -5.74 13.52
CA ASN A 31 -43.33 -4.35 13.86
C ASN A 31 -42.35 -3.77 14.89
N SER A 32 -41.91 -4.55 15.87
CA SER A 32 -40.83 -4.14 16.80
C SER A 32 -39.53 -3.82 16.07
N GLY A 33 -39.18 -4.58 15.03
CA GLY A 33 -38.07 -4.24 14.15
C GLY A 33 -38.27 -2.89 13.44
N ALA A 34 -39.47 -2.62 12.96
CA ALA A 34 -39.80 -1.34 12.33
C ALA A 34 -39.71 -0.14 13.30
N GLU A 35 -40.19 -0.33 14.54
CA GLU A 35 -40.10 0.68 15.61
C GLU A 35 -38.63 0.93 15.99
N ALA A 36 -37.80 -0.10 16.07
CA ALA A 36 -36.39 0.01 16.36
C ALA A 36 -35.65 0.80 15.24
N ILE A 37 -36.02 0.61 13.96
CA ILE A 37 -35.49 1.46 12.86
C ILE A 37 -35.87 2.92 13.10
N ALA A 38 -37.13 3.20 13.45
CA ALA A 38 -37.59 4.56 13.70
C ALA A 38 -36.86 5.21 14.89
N ALA A 39 -36.50 4.43 15.89
CA ALA A 39 -35.72 4.84 17.05
C ALA A 39 -34.21 4.96 16.75
N GLY A 40 -33.74 4.52 15.58
CA GLY A 40 -32.32 4.55 15.18
C GLY A 40 -31.51 3.32 15.68
N ASP A 41 -32.15 2.38 16.36
CA ASP A 41 -31.54 1.11 16.82
C ASP A 41 -31.51 0.09 15.68
N LYS A 42 -30.49 0.16 14.85
CA LYS A 42 -30.33 -0.72 13.69
C LYS A 42 -30.00 -2.17 14.08
N GLU A 43 -29.23 -2.37 15.15
CA GLU A 43 -28.85 -3.71 15.61
C GLU A 43 -30.04 -4.41 16.25
N GLY A 44 -30.84 -3.71 17.08
CA GLY A 44 -32.09 -4.22 17.62
C GLY A 44 -33.09 -4.56 16.52
N ALA A 45 -33.25 -3.68 15.54
CA ALA A 45 -34.07 -3.91 14.35
C ALA A 45 -33.67 -5.17 13.61
N LEU A 46 -32.37 -5.33 13.32
CA LEU A 46 -31.83 -6.48 12.61
C LEU A 46 -32.17 -7.79 13.34
N LYS A 47 -31.97 -7.84 14.65
CA LYS A 47 -32.27 -9.00 15.47
C LYS A 47 -33.77 -9.34 15.40
N SER A 48 -34.65 -8.35 15.49
CA SER A 48 -36.09 -8.56 15.41
C SER A 48 -36.53 -9.11 14.05
N PHE A 49 -35.98 -8.57 12.94
CA PHE A 49 -36.28 -9.08 11.60
C PHE A 49 -35.70 -10.46 11.33
N GLU A 50 -34.51 -10.79 11.84
CA GLU A 50 -33.93 -12.14 11.73
C GLU A 50 -34.81 -13.16 12.46
N GLN A 51 -35.27 -12.86 13.67
CA GLN A 51 -36.20 -13.73 14.44
C GLN A 51 -37.55 -13.88 13.71
N ALA A 52 -38.12 -12.76 13.25
CA ALA A 52 -39.38 -12.79 12.50
C ALA A 52 -39.24 -13.62 11.21
N TYR A 53 -38.10 -13.51 10.50
CA TYR A 53 -37.80 -14.31 9.30
C TYR A 53 -37.77 -15.81 9.59
N GLU A 54 -37.03 -16.21 10.63
CA GLU A 54 -36.88 -17.64 10.98
C GLU A 54 -38.22 -18.28 11.31
N LEU A 55 -39.04 -17.61 12.10
CA LEU A 55 -40.35 -18.10 12.48
C LEU A 55 -41.35 -18.07 11.31
N ALA A 56 -41.37 -16.97 10.54
CA ALA A 56 -42.23 -16.85 9.38
C ALA A 56 -41.93 -17.91 8.31
N ALA A 57 -40.63 -18.18 8.06
CA ALA A 57 -40.21 -19.21 7.12
C ALA A 57 -40.62 -20.62 7.59
N ALA A 58 -40.68 -20.87 8.90
CA ALA A 58 -41.15 -22.14 9.48
C ALA A 58 -42.68 -22.37 9.30
N LEU A 59 -43.46 -21.28 9.25
CA LEU A 59 -44.91 -21.35 9.00
C LEU A 59 -45.30 -21.63 7.54
N GLY A 60 -44.32 -21.64 6.61
CA GLY A 60 -44.57 -21.90 5.20
C GLY A 60 -45.45 -20.83 4.54
N GLU A 61 -46.59 -21.25 3.93
CA GLU A 61 -47.44 -20.30 3.18
C GLU A 61 -48.05 -19.19 4.05
N GLU A 62 -48.39 -19.50 5.32
CA GLU A 62 -48.98 -18.53 6.23
C GLU A 62 -48.02 -17.40 6.62
N GLY A 63 -46.70 -17.69 6.72
CA GLY A 63 -45.65 -16.73 7.02
C GLY A 63 -45.01 -16.09 5.81
N ALA A 64 -45.36 -16.49 4.57
CA ALA A 64 -44.62 -16.17 3.35
C ALA A 64 -44.44 -14.65 3.13
N GLU A 65 -45.47 -13.83 3.41
CA GLU A 65 -45.44 -12.39 3.23
C GLU A 65 -44.41 -11.73 4.17
N ILE A 66 -44.40 -12.10 5.46
CA ILE A 66 -43.46 -11.58 6.42
C ILE A 66 -42.06 -12.05 6.11
N ALA A 67 -41.90 -13.32 5.74
CA ALA A 67 -40.59 -13.85 5.35
C ALA A 67 -40.02 -13.12 4.13
N GLU A 68 -40.82 -12.82 3.12
CA GLU A 68 -40.37 -12.08 1.91
C GLU A 68 -39.97 -10.63 2.25
N ASN A 69 -40.78 -9.95 3.10
CA ASN A 69 -40.42 -8.62 3.56
C ASN A 69 -39.10 -8.61 4.32
N CYS A 70 -38.88 -9.59 5.20
CA CYS A 70 -37.63 -9.74 5.94
C CYS A 70 -36.41 -9.98 5.01
N LYS A 71 -36.57 -10.83 3.96
CA LYS A 71 -35.49 -11.04 2.96
C LYS A 71 -35.02 -9.75 2.28
N ASN A 72 -35.88 -8.77 2.14
CA ASN A 72 -35.52 -7.45 1.59
C ASN A 72 -34.85 -6.56 2.64
N VAL A 73 -35.40 -6.51 3.85
CA VAL A 73 -34.97 -5.60 4.93
C VAL A 73 -33.65 -6.02 5.56
N ILE A 74 -33.43 -7.32 5.82
CA ILE A 74 -32.24 -7.81 6.53
C ILE A 74 -30.93 -7.46 5.80
N PRO A 75 -30.78 -7.68 4.46
CA PRO A 75 -29.58 -7.26 3.75
C PRO A 75 -29.36 -5.74 3.77
N GLU A 76 -30.43 -4.95 3.61
CA GLU A 76 -30.35 -3.48 3.66
C GLU A 76 -29.87 -2.98 5.03
N LEU A 77 -30.36 -3.58 6.12
CA LEU A 77 -29.95 -3.22 7.48
C LEU A 77 -28.48 -3.57 7.72
N ASN A 78 -28.04 -4.78 7.32
CA ASN A 78 -26.63 -5.17 7.43
C ASN A 78 -25.75 -4.18 6.69
N LEU A 79 -26.09 -3.77 5.46
CA LEU A 79 -25.36 -2.78 4.72
C LEU A 79 -25.37 -1.39 5.38
N SER A 80 -26.53 -1.01 5.95
CA SER A 80 -26.69 0.27 6.67
C SER A 80 -25.82 0.31 7.93
N ILE A 81 -25.74 -0.79 8.67
CA ILE A 81 -24.86 -0.96 9.84
C ILE A 81 -23.40 -0.87 9.40
N ALA A 82 -23.02 -1.61 8.35
CA ALA A 82 -21.66 -1.56 7.80
C ALA A 82 -21.24 -0.13 7.45
N LYS A 83 -22.10 0.62 6.77
CA LYS A 83 -21.84 2.04 6.43
C LYS A 83 -21.72 2.93 7.67
N SER A 84 -22.48 2.65 8.73
CA SER A 84 -22.34 3.37 10.00
C SER A 84 -20.98 3.09 10.63
N LEU A 85 -20.54 1.84 10.66
CA LEU A 85 -19.22 1.44 11.18
C LEU A 85 -18.08 2.11 10.39
N VAL A 86 -18.22 2.25 9.05
CA VAL A 86 -17.26 2.99 8.23
C VAL A 86 -17.18 4.46 8.64
N ASN A 87 -18.33 5.11 8.84
CA ASN A 87 -18.38 6.50 9.29
C ASN A 87 -17.75 6.70 10.67
N ASP A 88 -17.90 5.71 11.54
CA ASP A 88 -17.28 5.68 12.88
C ASP A 88 -15.81 5.24 12.87
N THR A 89 -15.23 5.06 11.66
CA THR A 89 -13.84 4.60 11.46
C THR A 89 -13.52 3.21 12.04
N LYS A 90 -14.53 2.41 12.33
CA LYS A 90 -14.43 1.03 12.81
C LYS A 90 -14.28 0.06 11.64
N TYR A 91 -13.20 0.22 10.88
CA TYR A 91 -13.05 -0.47 9.60
C TYR A 91 -13.00 -1.99 9.69
N THR A 92 -12.40 -2.55 10.73
CA THR A 92 -12.36 -4.02 10.92
C THR A 92 -13.78 -4.57 11.11
N GLU A 93 -14.55 -3.97 12.01
CA GLU A 93 -15.95 -4.35 12.25
C GLU A 93 -16.80 -4.13 10.98
N ALA A 94 -16.54 -3.05 10.25
CA ALA A 94 -17.21 -2.77 8.99
C ALA A 94 -16.95 -3.85 7.94
N ILE A 95 -15.71 -4.32 7.80
CA ILE A 95 -15.32 -5.40 6.87
C ILE A 95 -16.09 -6.68 7.21
N ASP A 96 -16.15 -7.06 8.49
CA ASP A 96 -16.88 -8.25 8.92
C ASP A 96 -18.38 -8.12 8.65
N ARG A 97 -18.95 -6.93 8.90
CA ARG A 97 -20.36 -6.67 8.59
C ARG A 97 -20.64 -6.68 7.08
N ILE A 98 -19.72 -6.17 6.24
CA ILE A 98 -19.87 -6.26 4.78
C ILE A 98 -19.82 -7.71 4.30
N LYS A 99 -18.95 -8.57 4.85
CA LYS A 99 -18.92 -10.01 4.56
C LYS A 99 -20.25 -10.66 4.90
N THR A 100 -20.82 -10.35 6.07
CA THR A 100 -22.16 -10.80 6.45
C THR A 100 -23.21 -10.29 5.46
N THR A 101 -23.16 -9.01 5.07
CA THR A 101 -24.07 -8.42 4.10
C THR A 101 -24.03 -9.17 2.77
N ILE A 102 -22.84 -9.48 2.25
CA ILE A 102 -22.67 -10.25 1.02
C ILE A 102 -23.31 -11.62 1.13
N SER A 103 -23.02 -12.36 2.22
CA SER A 103 -23.56 -13.71 2.45
C SER A 103 -25.09 -13.71 2.53
N VAL A 104 -25.67 -12.74 3.25
CA VAL A 104 -27.13 -12.62 3.42
C VAL A 104 -27.80 -12.18 2.11
N ALA A 105 -27.19 -11.24 1.38
CA ALA A 105 -27.70 -10.79 0.09
C ALA A 105 -27.66 -11.91 -0.98
N GLU A 106 -26.63 -12.77 -0.96
CA GLU A 106 -26.58 -13.97 -1.79
C GLU A 106 -27.65 -14.98 -1.40
N LYS A 107 -27.80 -15.26 -0.09
CA LYS A 107 -28.84 -16.17 0.44
C LYS A 107 -30.25 -15.75 0.03
N PHE A 108 -30.53 -14.45 0.04
CA PHE A 108 -31.87 -13.90 -0.25
C PHE A 108 -32.02 -13.41 -1.69
N ALA A 109 -31.04 -13.66 -2.55
CA ALA A 109 -31.01 -13.24 -3.95
C ALA A 109 -31.23 -11.72 -4.15
N ASN A 110 -30.78 -10.89 -3.21
CA ASN A 110 -30.86 -9.43 -3.28
C ASN A 110 -29.66 -8.87 -4.07
N ALA A 111 -29.83 -8.80 -5.40
CA ALA A 111 -28.75 -8.43 -6.33
C ALA A 111 -28.24 -7.00 -6.10
N ASP A 112 -29.09 -6.05 -5.76
CA ASP A 112 -28.73 -4.64 -5.60
C ASP A 112 -27.82 -4.46 -4.37
N ILE A 113 -28.20 -5.03 -3.23
CA ILE A 113 -27.41 -4.97 -1.99
C ILE A 113 -26.10 -5.76 -2.15
N LEU A 114 -26.15 -6.90 -2.83
CA LEU A 114 -24.95 -7.69 -3.14
C LEU A 114 -23.94 -6.88 -3.95
N ALA A 115 -24.39 -6.22 -5.00
CA ALA A 115 -23.53 -5.37 -5.83
C ALA A 115 -22.93 -4.20 -5.03
N GLU A 116 -23.75 -3.52 -4.22
CA GLU A 116 -23.29 -2.40 -3.42
C GLU A 116 -22.30 -2.83 -2.33
N ALA A 117 -22.53 -3.96 -1.67
CA ALA A 117 -21.62 -4.51 -0.66
C ALA A 117 -20.28 -4.93 -1.29
N LYS A 118 -20.31 -5.59 -2.46
CA LYS A 118 -19.10 -5.96 -3.21
C LYS A 118 -18.29 -4.74 -3.69
N ASP A 119 -18.94 -3.64 -4.07
CA ASP A 119 -18.27 -2.38 -4.42
C ASP A 119 -17.69 -1.64 -3.19
N LEU A 120 -18.36 -1.73 -2.04
CA LEU A 120 -17.93 -1.09 -0.81
C LEU A 120 -16.71 -1.79 -0.19
N MET A 121 -16.63 -3.12 -0.26
CA MET A 121 -15.59 -3.93 0.39
C MET A 121 -14.17 -3.46 0.11
N PRO A 122 -13.68 -3.37 -1.14
CA PRO A 122 -12.30 -2.97 -1.41
C PRO A 122 -11.98 -1.56 -0.92
N LYS A 123 -12.95 -0.66 -0.92
CA LYS A 123 -12.80 0.71 -0.43
C LYS A 123 -12.54 0.73 1.08
N VAL A 124 -13.28 -0.07 1.83
CA VAL A 124 -13.14 -0.17 3.29
C VAL A 124 -11.85 -0.90 3.67
N VAL A 125 -11.50 -1.98 2.96
CA VAL A 125 -10.21 -2.69 3.15
C VAL A 125 -9.04 -1.74 2.90
N MET A 126 -9.10 -0.92 1.85
CA MET A 126 -8.07 0.09 1.55
C MET A 126 -7.93 1.13 2.66
N GLN A 127 -9.03 1.58 3.26
CA GLN A 127 -9.01 2.51 4.39
C GLN A 127 -8.41 1.85 5.63
N ASN A 128 -8.85 0.63 5.97
CA ASN A 128 -8.30 -0.15 7.07
C ASN A 128 -6.79 -0.35 6.92
N ALA A 129 -6.34 -0.78 5.74
CA ALA A 129 -4.94 -0.96 5.43
C ALA A 129 -4.12 0.33 5.64
N SER A 130 -4.71 1.48 5.30
CA SER A 130 -4.06 2.79 5.50
C SER A 130 -3.92 3.13 6.99
N VAL A 131 -4.93 2.83 7.80
CA VAL A 131 -4.86 3.01 9.26
C VAL A 131 -3.80 2.10 9.87
N LEU A 132 -3.76 0.83 9.46
CA LEU A 132 -2.75 -0.14 9.90
C LEU A 132 -1.32 0.31 9.53
N LEU A 133 -1.14 0.81 8.30
CA LEU A 133 0.16 1.33 7.85
C LEU A 133 0.61 2.52 8.69
N ASN A 134 -0.28 3.48 8.96
CA ASN A 134 0.01 4.65 9.78
C ASN A 134 0.31 4.26 11.24
N ALA A 135 -0.36 3.24 11.75
CA ALA A 135 -0.09 2.65 13.07
C ALA A 135 1.17 1.78 13.12
N LYS A 136 1.92 1.68 12.01
CA LYS A 136 3.12 0.84 11.84
C LYS A 136 2.87 -0.66 12.04
N LYS A 137 1.64 -1.10 11.89
CA LYS A 137 1.24 -2.50 11.85
C LYS A 137 1.48 -3.06 10.45
N TYR A 138 2.77 -3.09 10.09
CA TYR A 138 3.19 -3.29 8.70
C TYR A 138 2.78 -4.63 8.11
N ALA A 139 2.83 -5.71 8.87
CA ALA A 139 2.44 -7.02 8.38
C ALA A 139 0.92 -7.09 8.10
N GLU A 140 0.11 -6.59 9.03
CA GLU A 140 -1.35 -6.53 8.88
C GLU A 140 -1.74 -5.62 7.69
N ALA A 141 -1.08 -4.45 7.56
CA ALA A 141 -1.30 -3.56 6.43
C ALA A 141 -0.95 -4.23 5.09
N ALA A 142 0.17 -4.95 5.02
CA ALA A 142 0.57 -5.65 3.81
C ALA A 142 -0.46 -6.70 3.38
N GLU A 143 -1.00 -7.49 4.30
CA GLU A 143 -2.04 -8.48 3.97
C GLU A 143 -3.33 -7.80 3.48
N ALA A 144 -3.76 -6.71 4.13
CA ALA A 144 -4.93 -5.97 3.66
C ALA A 144 -4.74 -5.35 2.27
N TYR A 145 -3.55 -4.80 1.94
CA TYR A 145 -3.28 -4.32 0.58
C TYR A 145 -3.22 -5.46 -0.46
N LYS A 146 -2.72 -6.64 -0.09
CA LYS A 146 -2.77 -7.82 -0.96
C LYS A 146 -4.21 -8.24 -1.26
N GLU A 147 -5.11 -8.16 -0.26
CA GLU A 147 -6.54 -8.43 -0.46
C GLU A 147 -7.14 -7.47 -1.51
N VAL A 148 -6.84 -6.17 -1.43
CA VAL A 148 -7.25 -5.21 -2.47
C VAL A 148 -6.74 -5.61 -3.84
N LEU A 149 -5.44 -5.96 -3.94
CA LEU A 149 -4.81 -6.34 -5.22
C LEU A 149 -5.29 -7.68 -5.77
N SER A 150 -5.85 -8.55 -4.94
CA SER A 150 -6.48 -9.79 -5.42
C SER A 150 -7.74 -9.52 -6.24
N GLY A 151 -8.47 -8.47 -5.91
CA GLY A 151 -9.66 -8.03 -6.66
C GLY A 151 -9.35 -7.06 -7.80
N ASP A 152 -8.31 -6.23 -7.63
CA ASP A 152 -7.87 -5.23 -8.61
C ASP A 152 -6.33 -5.21 -8.71
N PRO A 153 -5.73 -6.13 -9.50
CA PRO A 153 -4.28 -6.23 -9.66
C PRO A 153 -3.62 -4.97 -10.25
N ALA A 154 -4.39 -4.13 -10.94
CA ALA A 154 -3.91 -2.90 -11.55
C ALA A 154 -4.01 -1.67 -10.61
N ASN A 155 -4.40 -1.86 -9.36
CA ASN A 155 -4.48 -0.78 -8.39
C ASN A 155 -3.08 -0.30 -7.97
N GLY A 156 -2.52 0.63 -8.73
CA GLY A 156 -1.17 1.15 -8.47
C GLY A 156 -1.00 1.79 -7.10
N LEU A 157 -2.06 2.43 -6.55
CA LEU A 157 -1.99 3.01 -5.20
C LEU A 157 -1.92 1.93 -4.12
N ALA A 158 -2.69 0.85 -4.25
CA ALA A 158 -2.61 -0.28 -3.33
C ALA A 158 -1.24 -0.94 -3.42
N ALA A 159 -0.72 -1.16 -4.64
CA ALA A 159 0.61 -1.71 -4.86
C ALA A 159 1.72 -0.83 -4.24
N PHE A 160 1.62 0.50 -4.40
CA PHE A 160 2.57 1.43 -3.80
C PHE A 160 2.55 1.34 -2.26
N ARG A 161 1.37 1.36 -1.66
CA ARG A 161 1.21 1.26 -0.20
C ARG A 161 1.61 -0.11 0.33
N LEU A 162 1.36 -1.18 -0.43
CA LEU A 162 1.91 -2.52 -0.14
C LEU A 162 3.44 -2.48 -0.08
N GLY A 163 4.08 -1.85 -1.06
CA GLY A 163 5.53 -1.67 -1.08
C GLY A 163 6.06 -0.95 0.15
N LEU A 164 5.35 0.11 0.62
CA LEU A 164 5.70 0.80 1.86
C LEU A 164 5.53 -0.09 3.10
N ALA A 165 4.42 -0.82 3.18
CA ALA A 165 4.15 -1.75 4.29
C ALA A 165 5.21 -2.86 4.35
N LEU A 166 5.55 -3.47 3.22
CA LEU A 166 6.58 -4.50 3.12
C LEU A 166 7.98 -3.97 3.47
N THR A 167 8.27 -2.71 3.06
CA THR A 167 9.53 -2.03 3.46
C THR A 167 9.59 -1.87 4.98
N GLY A 168 8.50 -1.43 5.60
CA GLY A 168 8.39 -1.30 7.05
C GLY A 168 8.49 -2.62 7.79
N ALA A 169 7.98 -3.71 7.20
CA ALA A 169 8.09 -5.07 7.70
C ALA A 169 9.48 -5.72 7.46
N GLY A 170 10.39 -5.05 6.77
CA GLY A 170 11.72 -5.58 6.44
C GLY A 170 11.73 -6.60 5.29
N LYS A 171 10.63 -6.77 4.58
CA LYS A 171 10.48 -7.70 3.45
C LYS A 171 10.91 -7.05 2.14
N THR A 172 12.21 -6.78 2.02
CA THR A 172 12.78 -5.91 0.96
C THR A 172 12.47 -6.40 -0.45
N GLU A 173 12.60 -7.70 -0.75
CA GLU A 173 12.37 -8.21 -2.12
C GLU A 173 10.89 -8.16 -2.51
N GLU A 174 9.99 -8.52 -1.59
CA GLU A 174 8.55 -8.35 -1.81
C GLU A 174 8.19 -6.87 -2.00
N ALA A 175 8.83 -5.96 -1.24
CA ALA A 175 8.62 -4.52 -1.36
C ALA A 175 9.04 -3.99 -2.74
N LYS A 176 10.20 -4.41 -3.26
CA LYS A 176 10.66 -4.05 -4.60
C LYS A 176 9.67 -4.50 -5.67
N ALA A 177 9.17 -5.73 -5.58
CA ALA A 177 8.18 -6.25 -6.52
C ALA A 177 6.87 -5.45 -6.49
N ALA A 178 6.34 -5.15 -5.30
CA ALA A 178 5.13 -4.35 -5.16
C ALA A 178 5.32 -2.92 -5.69
N LEU A 179 6.48 -2.29 -5.46
CA LEU A 179 6.82 -0.98 -6.00
C LEU A 179 6.96 -0.99 -7.52
N GLN A 180 7.48 -2.08 -8.10
CA GLN A 180 7.54 -2.23 -9.56
C GLN A 180 6.12 -2.28 -10.14
N THR A 181 5.23 -3.10 -9.58
CA THR A 181 3.80 -3.14 -9.95
C THR A 181 3.16 -1.74 -9.83
N ALA A 182 3.47 -1.01 -8.77
CA ALA A 182 2.97 0.35 -8.57
C ALA A 182 3.45 1.30 -9.69
N ALA A 183 4.71 1.20 -10.09
CA ALA A 183 5.27 2.03 -11.16
C ALA A 183 4.60 1.76 -12.50
N GLU A 184 4.31 0.51 -12.80
CA GLU A 184 3.62 0.07 -14.03
C GLU A 184 2.15 0.51 -14.06
N ASN A 185 1.55 0.75 -12.89
CA ASN A 185 0.14 1.12 -12.71
C ASN A 185 -0.04 2.57 -12.19
N GLY A 186 0.72 3.51 -12.75
CA GLY A 186 0.49 4.95 -12.57
C GLY A 186 1.12 5.60 -11.35
N GLN A 187 1.91 4.86 -10.55
CA GLN A 187 2.64 5.41 -9.40
C GLN A 187 4.16 5.51 -9.63
N GLN A 188 4.58 5.67 -10.89
CA GLN A 188 5.99 5.59 -11.30
C GLN A 188 6.91 6.50 -10.48
N ALA A 189 6.59 7.77 -10.37
CA ALA A 189 7.47 8.74 -9.70
C ALA A 189 7.71 8.40 -8.21
N GLN A 190 6.63 8.05 -7.49
CA GLN A 190 6.72 7.70 -6.08
C GLN A 190 7.41 6.35 -5.88
N ALA A 191 7.07 5.36 -6.72
CA ALA A 191 7.64 4.02 -6.68
C ALA A 191 9.14 4.05 -6.99
N TYR A 192 9.56 4.77 -8.02
CA TYR A 192 10.97 4.91 -8.39
C TYR A 192 11.80 5.53 -7.27
N LYS A 193 11.27 6.56 -6.60
CA LYS A 193 11.94 7.15 -5.44
C LYS A 193 12.16 6.12 -4.31
N GLN A 194 11.18 5.27 -4.04
CA GLN A 194 11.31 4.23 -3.03
C GLN A 194 12.26 3.11 -3.46
N LEU A 195 12.19 2.68 -4.73
CA LEU A 195 13.10 1.69 -5.30
C LEU A 195 14.55 2.17 -5.24
N ALA A 196 14.83 3.42 -5.64
CA ALA A 196 16.16 4.03 -5.53
C ALA A 196 16.68 3.98 -4.09
N ASN A 197 15.84 4.32 -3.11
CA ASN A 197 16.21 4.28 -1.71
C ASN A 197 16.50 2.87 -1.19
N LEU A 198 15.71 1.87 -1.61
CA LEU A 198 15.93 0.47 -1.22
C LEU A 198 17.25 -0.06 -1.79
N PHE A 199 17.52 0.16 -3.07
CA PHE A 199 18.77 -0.24 -3.70
C PHE A 199 19.98 0.53 -3.16
N LEU A 200 19.83 1.82 -2.84
CA LEU A 200 20.89 2.60 -2.19
C LEU A 200 21.24 2.03 -0.79
N LYS A 201 20.23 1.67 -0.01
CA LYS A 201 20.43 1.05 1.30
C LYS A 201 21.14 -0.31 1.18
N GLU A 202 20.76 -1.10 0.20
CA GLU A 202 21.40 -2.39 -0.12
C GLU A 202 22.86 -2.17 -0.54
N ALA A 203 23.13 -1.25 -1.47
CA ALA A 203 24.48 -0.90 -1.90
C ALA A 203 25.40 -0.48 -0.74
N ALA A 204 24.88 0.34 0.17
CA ALA A 204 25.62 0.77 1.36
C ALA A 204 25.90 -0.39 2.33
N ALA A 205 24.95 -1.30 2.50
CA ALA A 205 25.11 -2.49 3.32
C ALA A 205 26.15 -3.45 2.73
N ASP A 206 26.08 -3.70 1.42
CA ASP A 206 27.02 -4.56 0.70
C ASP A 206 28.44 -3.97 0.70
N LEU A 207 28.57 -2.65 0.53
CA LEU A 207 29.87 -1.98 0.64
C LEU A 207 30.48 -2.18 2.03
N LYS A 208 29.68 -2.01 3.09
CA LYS A 208 30.12 -2.24 4.47
C LYS A 208 30.46 -3.71 4.73
N ALA A 209 29.72 -4.63 4.14
CA ALA A 209 29.97 -6.07 4.21
C ALA A 209 31.13 -6.53 3.31
N LYS A 210 31.80 -5.60 2.60
CA LYS A 210 32.89 -5.87 1.64
C LYS A 210 32.45 -6.74 0.44
N GLN A 211 31.15 -6.78 0.14
CA GLN A 211 30.59 -7.44 -1.02
C GLN A 211 30.57 -6.48 -2.22
N TYR A 212 31.77 -6.05 -2.65
CA TYR A 212 31.95 -4.92 -3.56
C TYR A 212 31.24 -5.07 -4.91
N ALA A 213 31.22 -6.27 -5.48
CA ALA A 213 30.50 -6.52 -6.73
C ALA A 213 28.99 -6.26 -6.57
N LYS A 214 28.39 -6.79 -5.50
CA LYS A 214 26.97 -6.54 -5.21
C LYS A 214 26.70 -5.07 -4.90
N ALA A 215 27.62 -4.39 -4.20
CA ALA A 215 27.50 -2.97 -3.93
C ALA A 215 27.45 -2.13 -5.23
N VAL A 216 28.27 -2.50 -6.24
CA VAL A 216 28.20 -1.86 -7.58
C VAL A 216 26.84 -2.11 -8.21
N ASP A 217 26.39 -3.37 -8.26
CA ASP A 217 25.13 -3.74 -8.92
C ASP A 217 23.93 -3.02 -8.27
N ALA A 218 23.87 -3.02 -6.95
CA ALA A 218 22.80 -2.33 -6.23
C ALA A 218 22.88 -0.79 -6.40
N ALA A 219 24.08 -0.20 -6.36
CA ALA A 219 24.24 1.23 -6.57
C ALA A 219 23.84 1.64 -7.99
N VAL A 220 24.20 0.86 -9.01
CA VAL A 220 23.80 1.09 -10.41
C VAL A 220 22.27 1.01 -10.52
N LYS A 221 21.63 0.00 -9.91
CA LYS A 221 20.18 -0.08 -9.86
C LYS A 221 19.54 1.16 -9.23
N ALA A 222 20.11 1.66 -8.13
CA ALA A 222 19.62 2.92 -7.54
C ALA A 222 19.66 4.09 -8.52
N THR A 223 20.72 4.19 -9.38
CA THR A 223 20.83 5.25 -10.38
C THR A 223 19.90 5.09 -11.58
N GLU A 224 19.47 3.88 -11.91
CA GLU A 224 18.44 3.63 -12.93
C GLU A 224 17.09 4.23 -12.52
N TYR A 225 16.75 4.18 -11.22
CA TYR A 225 15.51 4.74 -10.67
C TYR A 225 15.64 6.23 -10.31
N ASP A 226 16.84 6.67 -9.90
CA ASP A 226 17.13 8.09 -9.61
C ASP A 226 18.52 8.48 -10.14
N GLY A 227 18.55 8.91 -11.39
CA GLY A 227 19.79 9.36 -12.07
C GLY A 227 20.47 10.59 -11.47
N LYS A 228 19.85 11.22 -10.43
CA LYS A 228 20.42 12.36 -9.70
C LYS A 228 20.93 11.97 -8.31
N ASN A 229 20.90 10.70 -7.96
CA ASN A 229 21.37 10.22 -6.66
C ASN A 229 22.90 10.17 -6.61
N SER A 230 23.52 11.27 -6.21
CA SER A 230 24.98 11.37 -6.12
C SER A 230 25.61 10.32 -5.21
N LEU A 231 24.97 9.95 -4.10
CA LEU A 231 25.49 8.95 -3.17
C LEU A 231 25.57 7.54 -3.82
N ALA A 232 24.61 7.18 -4.66
CA ALA A 232 24.66 5.93 -5.40
C ALA A 232 25.88 5.89 -6.35
N PHE A 233 26.16 7.00 -7.07
CA PHE A 233 27.36 7.10 -7.90
C PHE A 233 28.64 7.05 -7.08
N GLN A 234 28.68 7.66 -5.89
CA GLN A 234 29.83 7.57 -5.00
C GLN A 234 30.09 6.13 -4.57
N ILE A 235 29.06 5.38 -4.14
CA ILE A 235 29.20 3.98 -3.73
C ILE A 235 29.67 3.10 -4.90
N ALA A 236 29.06 3.27 -6.07
CA ALA A 236 29.46 2.55 -7.28
C ALA A 236 30.95 2.81 -7.63
N GLY A 237 31.38 4.07 -7.57
CA GLY A 237 32.77 4.46 -7.80
C GLY A 237 33.74 3.86 -6.79
N GLN A 238 33.43 3.92 -5.50
CA GLN A 238 34.26 3.34 -4.45
C GLN A 238 34.39 1.82 -4.57
N ALA A 239 33.28 1.13 -4.75
CA ALA A 239 33.29 -0.32 -4.89
C ALA A 239 34.00 -0.77 -6.17
N SER A 240 33.82 -0.06 -7.30
CA SER A 240 34.54 -0.33 -8.55
C SER A 240 36.04 -0.12 -8.41
N GLN A 241 36.48 0.93 -7.70
CA GLN A 241 37.89 1.20 -7.44
C GLN A 241 38.53 0.05 -6.64
N ILE A 242 37.87 -0.45 -5.60
CA ILE A 242 38.35 -1.57 -4.78
C ILE A 242 38.48 -2.85 -5.63
N LEU A 243 37.56 -3.03 -6.58
CA LEU A 243 37.59 -4.16 -7.53
C LEU A 243 38.63 -3.98 -8.65
N ASN A 244 39.41 -2.88 -8.66
CA ASN A 244 40.33 -2.50 -9.72
C ASN A 244 39.64 -2.34 -11.11
N ARG A 245 38.36 -1.99 -11.11
CA ARG A 245 37.59 -1.62 -12.29
C ARG A 245 37.75 -0.11 -12.55
N ASP A 246 38.97 0.29 -12.90
CA ASP A 246 39.36 1.71 -12.93
C ASP A 246 38.46 2.57 -13.83
N ASN A 247 38.10 2.08 -15.02
CA ASN A 247 37.25 2.80 -15.94
C ASN A 247 35.83 3.05 -15.40
N ASP A 248 35.28 2.02 -14.71
CA ASP A 248 33.96 2.14 -14.08
C ASP A 248 34.04 3.12 -12.89
N ALA A 249 35.11 3.04 -12.09
CA ALA A 249 35.32 3.95 -10.97
C ALA A 249 35.40 5.43 -11.46
N ILE A 250 36.15 5.70 -12.52
CA ILE A 250 36.25 7.02 -13.13
C ILE A 250 34.86 7.48 -13.54
N LYS A 251 34.12 6.69 -14.33
CA LYS A 251 32.78 7.02 -14.82
C LYS A 251 31.84 7.42 -13.70
N TYR A 252 31.80 6.63 -12.63
CA TYR A 252 30.87 6.88 -11.51
C TYR A 252 31.32 8.07 -10.65
N PHE A 253 32.61 8.23 -10.40
CA PHE A 253 33.11 9.39 -9.66
C PHE A 253 32.96 10.70 -10.45
N GLU A 254 33.13 10.69 -11.76
CA GLU A 254 32.85 11.87 -12.60
C GLU A 254 31.40 12.30 -12.47
N LYS A 255 30.45 11.32 -12.53
CA LYS A 255 29.04 11.62 -12.36
C LYS A 255 28.71 12.11 -10.95
N TYR A 256 29.36 11.55 -9.93
CA TYR A 256 29.26 12.07 -8.57
C TYR A 256 29.69 13.53 -8.47
N LEU A 257 30.86 13.88 -9.06
CA LEU A 257 31.40 15.23 -9.02
C LEU A 257 30.54 16.23 -9.80
N GLU A 258 29.91 15.79 -10.87
CA GLU A 258 28.92 16.60 -11.62
C GLU A 258 27.69 16.93 -10.74
N LEU A 259 27.17 15.94 -10.00
CA LEU A 259 25.94 16.08 -9.21
C LEU A 259 26.18 16.75 -7.85
N ALA A 260 27.39 16.62 -7.29
CA ALA A 260 27.73 17.11 -5.95
C ALA A 260 29.11 17.78 -5.93
N PRO A 261 29.34 18.85 -6.73
CA PRO A 261 30.65 19.46 -6.88
C PRO A 261 31.19 20.13 -5.60
N THR A 262 30.29 20.50 -4.70
CA THR A 262 30.61 21.16 -3.42
C THR A 262 30.54 20.25 -2.20
N ALA A 263 30.38 18.94 -2.42
CA ALA A 263 30.35 17.96 -1.32
C ALA A 263 31.69 17.96 -0.57
N LYS A 264 31.65 17.72 0.73
CA LYS A 264 32.84 17.76 1.61
C LYS A 264 34.00 16.89 1.12
N ASN A 265 33.71 15.79 0.42
CA ASN A 265 34.68 14.84 -0.11
C ASN A 265 34.90 15.00 -1.62
N ALA A 266 34.32 16.01 -2.27
CA ALA A 266 34.45 16.20 -3.73
C ALA A 266 35.90 16.37 -4.15
N THR A 267 36.68 17.17 -3.44
CA THR A 267 38.12 17.38 -3.71
C THR A 267 38.91 16.08 -3.61
N GLN A 268 38.67 15.26 -2.58
CA GLN A 268 39.33 13.97 -2.43
C GLN A 268 38.97 13.00 -3.55
N ILE A 269 37.71 12.98 -3.97
CA ILE A 269 37.27 12.14 -5.10
C ILE A 269 37.86 12.65 -6.40
N ALA A 270 37.91 13.94 -6.63
CA ALA A 270 38.62 14.51 -7.79
C ALA A 270 40.10 14.11 -7.83
N PHE A 271 40.80 14.18 -6.72
CA PHE A 271 42.17 13.70 -6.62
C PHE A 271 42.29 12.21 -6.96
N THR A 272 41.35 11.37 -6.48
CA THR A 272 41.29 9.94 -6.82
C THR A 272 41.08 9.71 -8.30
N VAL A 273 40.16 10.45 -8.94
CA VAL A 273 39.96 10.39 -10.41
C VAL A 273 41.24 10.79 -11.17
N GLY A 274 41.93 11.84 -10.72
CA GLY A 274 43.23 12.21 -11.28
C GLY A 274 44.26 11.10 -11.23
N ALA A 275 44.34 10.39 -10.09
CA ALA A 275 45.25 9.25 -9.93
C ALA A 275 44.87 8.05 -10.83
N LEU A 276 43.57 7.80 -10.97
CA LEU A 276 43.08 6.75 -11.90
C LEU A 276 43.40 7.08 -13.37
N TYR A 277 43.23 8.35 -13.79
CA TYR A 277 43.61 8.78 -15.13
C TYR A 277 45.13 8.71 -15.34
N GLN A 278 45.94 9.05 -14.34
CA GLN A 278 47.40 8.89 -14.40
C GLN A 278 47.79 7.41 -14.60
N LYS A 279 47.16 6.50 -13.83
CA LYS A 279 47.33 5.05 -14.00
C LYS A 279 46.96 4.58 -15.39
N ALA A 280 45.90 5.16 -15.97
CA ALA A 280 45.49 4.93 -17.37
C ALA A 280 46.36 5.66 -18.44
N LYS A 281 47.44 6.32 -18.02
CA LYS A 281 48.32 7.12 -18.88
C LYS A 281 47.63 8.27 -19.64
N ASN A 282 46.50 8.74 -19.14
CA ASN A 282 45.81 9.92 -19.65
C ASN A 282 46.23 11.15 -18.83
N ASN A 283 47.45 11.62 -19.13
CA ASN A 283 48.06 12.70 -18.35
C ASN A 283 47.24 14.00 -18.42
N ALA A 284 46.64 14.31 -19.56
CA ALA A 284 45.84 15.52 -19.71
C ALA A 284 44.63 15.54 -18.73
N LYS A 285 43.89 14.43 -18.67
CA LYS A 285 42.79 14.29 -17.73
C LYS A 285 43.26 14.22 -16.29
N ALA A 286 44.37 13.54 -16.02
CA ALA A 286 44.96 13.50 -14.69
C ALA A 286 45.25 14.90 -14.15
N VAL A 287 45.89 15.75 -14.94
CA VAL A 287 46.17 17.15 -14.58
C VAL A 287 44.89 17.94 -14.35
N GLU A 288 43.87 17.80 -15.21
CA GLU A 288 42.57 18.45 -15.05
C GLU A 288 41.96 18.16 -13.66
N TYR A 289 41.98 16.88 -13.24
CA TYR A 289 41.40 16.48 -12.00
C TYR A 289 42.25 16.81 -10.75
N PHE A 290 43.59 16.73 -10.85
CA PHE A 290 44.48 17.19 -9.79
C PHE A 290 44.37 18.70 -9.59
N GLN A 291 44.10 19.48 -10.64
CA GLN A 291 43.89 20.92 -10.52
C GLN A 291 42.73 21.29 -9.58
N LYS A 292 41.70 20.44 -9.50
CA LYS A 292 40.57 20.61 -8.59
C LYS A 292 40.96 20.46 -7.10
N ALA A 293 42.13 19.88 -6.82
CA ALA A 293 42.63 19.62 -5.48
C ALA A 293 43.80 20.55 -5.03
N VAL A 294 44.30 21.45 -5.89
CA VAL A 294 45.50 22.27 -5.58
C VAL A 294 45.36 23.22 -4.40
N ASN A 295 44.13 23.57 -4.03
CA ASN A 295 43.81 24.43 -2.88
C ASN A 295 43.35 23.68 -1.66
N ASP A 296 43.32 22.36 -1.71
CA ASP A 296 42.92 21.53 -0.56
C ASP A 296 44.05 21.50 0.47
N PRO A 297 43.80 21.77 1.76
CA PRO A 297 44.80 21.81 2.79
C PRO A 297 45.63 20.54 2.98
N ALA A 298 45.01 19.37 2.69
CA ALA A 298 45.64 18.07 2.86
C ALA A 298 46.25 17.50 1.55
N LEU A 299 45.70 17.87 0.40
CA LEU A 299 46.05 17.26 -0.89
C LEU A 299 46.76 18.23 -1.84
N GLY A 300 46.71 19.54 -1.58
CA GLY A 300 47.16 20.58 -2.50
C GLY A 300 48.58 20.46 -2.93
N ASP A 301 49.53 20.27 -2.00
CA ASP A 301 50.96 20.18 -2.34
C ASP A 301 51.25 18.90 -3.11
N LYS A 302 50.58 17.78 -2.79
CA LYS A 302 50.71 16.55 -3.55
C LYS A 302 50.13 16.68 -4.98
N ALA A 303 48.99 17.38 -5.10
CA ALA A 303 48.38 17.66 -6.40
C ALA A 303 49.32 18.49 -7.28
N LYS A 304 49.93 19.58 -6.75
CA LYS A 304 50.92 20.42 -7.48
C LYS A 304 52.13 19.61 -7.93
N ALA A 305 52.68 18.76 -7.05
CA ALA A 305 53.82 17.91 -7.42
C ALA A 305 53.50 16.94 -8.55
N LEU A 306 52.32 16.29 -8.50
CA LEU A 306 51.86 15.37 -9.56
C LEU A 306 51.60 16.11 -10.88
N ILE A 307 50.98 17.28 -10.86
CA ILE A 307 50.78 18.12 -12.06
C ILE A 307 52.14 18.45 -12.72
N ASN A 308 53.14 18.84 -11.93
CA ASN A 308 54.45 19.16 -12.46
C ASN A 308 55.20 17.96 -13.06
N ALA A 309 54.99 16.77 -12.49
CA ALA A 309 55.57 15.53 -12.98
C ALA A 309 54.91 15.00 -14.27
N LEU A 310 53.72 15.49 -14.61
CA LEU A 310 52.93 15.05 -15.78
C LEU A 310 53.03 16.02 -16.97
N LYS A 311 53.62 17.16 -16.78
CA LYS A 311 53.95 18.13 -17.83
C LYS A 311 55.25 17.76 -18.53
#